data_91f2b75a219e0ecc906c81590b2c0fce
#
_entry.id   91f2b75a219e0ecc906c81590b2c0fce
#
_cell.length_a   1.000
_cell.length_b   1.000
_cell.length_c   1.000
_cell.angle_alpha   90.00
_cell.angle_beta   90.00
_cell.angle_gamma   90.00
#
_symmetry.space_group_name_H-M   'P 1'
#
loop_
_entity.id
_entity.type
_entity.pdbx_description
1 polymer ?
#
loop_
_entity_poly.entity_id
_entity_poly.type
_entity_poly.pdbx_seq_one_letter_code
_entity_poly.pdbx_strand_id
1 'polypeptide(L)'
;MLTEKQRGVLVGMLTGLSVTLLALVLVIVAAPSALLPDDNTASAIAHAVQWDMLLVSWLAVNIAMLARHRFFTPADIDGGGLSDGTPSAKILQSVLQNTLEQVVLAFCTHLIWAATMPWRWQAAVPTAAMLFFLGRVLFWRGYARGAPARALGFALTFYPTVVMLAAVVGRIAWIRIGRNIFTNVGLS
;
A
#
# COMPACT_ATOMS: atom_id res chain seq x y z
N MET A 1 7.75 22.66 20.06
CA MET A 1 7.33 21.35 20.66
C MET A 1 6.21 20.76 19.82
N LEU A 2 6.16 19.42 19.66
CA LEU A 2 5.05 18.74 18.97
C LEU A 2 3.78 18.82 19.82
N THR A 3 2.62 19.08 19.18
CA THR A 3 1.31 18.99 19.83
C THR A 3 0.99 17.53 20.19
N GLU A 4 0.04 17.31 21.09
CA GLU A 4 -0.41 15.96 21.46
C GLU A 4 -0.89 15.14 20.24
N LYS A 5 -1.64 15.78 19.34
CA LYS A 5 -2.06 15.15 18.09
C LYS A 5 -0.89 14.73 17.21
N GLN A 6 0.14 15.58 17.08
CA GLN A 6 1.33 15.25 16.29
C GLN A 6 2.12 14.10 16.92
N ARG A 7 2.23 14.04 18.26
CA ARG A 7 2.87 12.90 18.96
C ARG A 7 2.13 11.60 18.70
N GLY A 8 0.79 11.60 18.80
CA GLY A 8 0.00 10.41 18.52
C GLY A 8 0.15 9.93 17.06
N VAL A 9 0.18 10.85 16.10
CA VAL A 9 0.46 10.51 14.69
C VAL A 9 1.86 9.93 14.54
N LEU A 10 2.89 10.56 15.13
CA LEU A 10 4.28 10.07 15.06
C LEU A 10 4.43 8.66 15.61
N VAL A 11 3.81 8.37 16.75
CA VAL A 11 3.81 7.02 17.33
C VAL A 11 3.20 6.02 16.36
N GLY A 12 2.02 6.32 15.78
CA GLY A 12 1.38 5.44 14.80
C GLY A 12 2.24 5.22 13.55
N MET A 13 2.91 6.26 13.05
CA MET A 13 3.82 6.19 11.92
C MET A 13 5.05 5.32 12.22
N LEU A 14 5.74 5.57 13.34
CA LEU A 14 6.93 4.80 13.74
C LEU A 14 6.60 3.33 13.97
N THR A 15 5.47 3.05 14.64
CA THR A 15 5.00 1.67 14.84
C THR A 15 4.73 0.99 13.50
N GLY A 16 4.02 1.65 12.58
CA GLY A 16 3.73 1.10 11.26
C GLY A 16 4.99 0.87 10.42
N LEU A 17 5.97 1.77 10.48
CA LEU A 17 7.25 1.59 9.81
C LEU A 17 8.02 0.40 10.39
N SER A 18 8.10 0.28 11.72
CA SER A 18 8.79 -0.83 12.39
C SER A 18 8.15 -2.18 12.04
N VAL A 19 6.82 -2.27 12.08
CA VAL A 19 6.08 -3.48 11.69
C VAL A 19 6.34 -3.82 10.22
N THR A 20 6.32 -2.83 9.33
CA THR A 20 6.60 -3.02 7.91
C THR A 20 8.00 -3.58 7.66
N LEU A 21 9.02 -2.92 8.22
CA LEU A 21 10.41 -3.35 8.03
C LEU A 21 10.64 -4.76 8.58
N LEU A 22 10.13 -5.04 9.78
CA LEU A 22 10.23 -6.35 10.39
C LEU A 22 9.54 -7.43 9.54
N ALA A 23 8.30 -7.19 9.10
CA ALA A 23 7.53 -8.15 8.32
C ALA A 23 8.19 -8.43 6.96
N LEU A 24 8.62 -7.39 6.23
CA LEU A 24 9.26 -7.55 4.92
C LEU A 24 10.62 -8.24 5.03
N VAL A 25 11.45 -7.87 6.01
CA VAL A 25 12.75 -8.53 6.22
C VAL A 25 12.55 -10.00 6.60
N LEU A 26 11.67 -10.30 7.55
CA LEU A 26 11.43 -11.67 7.97
C LEU A 26 10.92 -12.55 6.83
N VAL A 27 9.96 -12.07 6.02
CA VAL A 27 9.41 -12.87 4.93
C VAL A 27 10.41 -13.07 3.79
N ILE A 28 11.25 -12.08 3.48
CA ILE A 28 12.31 -12.20 2.47
C ILE A 28 13.40 -13.18 2.92
N VAL A 29 13.81 -13.11 4.18
CA VAL A 29 14.81 -14.02 4.75
C VAL A 29 14.29 -15.46 4.82
N ALA A 30 13.08 -15.64 5.37
CA ALA A 30 12.46 -16.95 5.49
C ALA A 30 12.04 -17.55 4.14
N ALA A 31 11.61 -16.71 3.20
CA ALA A 31 11.13 -17.05 1.87
C ALA A 31 10.22 -18.32 1.87
N PRO A 32 9.10 -18.30 2.63
CA PRO A 32 8.23 -19.47 2.78
C PRO A 32 7.64 -19.86 1.41
N SER A 33 7.74 -21.12 1.03
CA SER A 33 7.29 -21.62 -0.28
C SER A 33 5.82 -21.33 -0.57
N ALA A 34 4.98 -21.30 0.45
CA ALA A 34 3.56 -20.98 0.32
C ALA A 34 3.29 -19.53 -0.15
N LEU A 35 4.27 -18.62 -0.03
CA LEU A 35 4.18 -17.22 -0.45
C LEU A 35 5.02 -16.90 -1.69
N LEU A 36 5.58 -17.90 -2.34
CA LEU A 36 6.42 -17.74 -3.51
C LEU A 36 5.70 -18.24 -4.77
N PRO A 37 5.80 -17.51 -5.90
CA PRO A 37 5.38 -18.02 -7.22
C PRO A 37 6.40 -19.02 -7.78
N ASP A 38 6.11 -19.59 -8.94
CA ASP A 38 7.15 -20.27 -9.73
C ASP A 38 8.25 -19.28 -10.15
N ASP A 39 9.47 -19.79 -10.36
CA ASP A 39 10.64 -18.96 -10.68
C ASP A 39 10.65 -18.52 -12.16
N ASN A 40 9.65 -17.70 -12.49
CA ASN A 40 9.59 -16.98 -13.77
C ASN A 40 8.76 -15.70 -13.63
N THR A 41 9.04 -14.71 -14.47
CA THR A 41 8.42 -13.38 -14.41
C THR A 41 6.90 -13.41 -14.62
N ALA A 42 6.40 -14.27 -15.49
CA ALA A 42 4.96 -14.35 -15.76
C ALA A 42 4.21 -14.87 -14.52
N SER A 43 4.74 -15.90 -13.86
CA SER A 43 4.18 -16.42 -12.61
C SER A 43 4.27 -15.38 -11.48
N ALA A 44 5.37 -14.65 -11.37
CA ALA A 44 5.53 -13.59 -10.38
C ALA A 44 4.49 -12.47 -10.57
N ILE A 45 4.25 -12.03 -11.79
CA ILE A 45 3.21 -11.03 -12.11
C ILE A 45 1.81 -11.57 -11.80
N ALA A 46 1.50 -12.80 -12.22
CA ALA A 46 0.21 -13.43 -11.93
C ALA A 46 -0.02 -13.54 -10.41
N HIS A 47 1.01 -13.93 -9.66
CA HIS A 47 0.99 -13.99 -8.20
C HIS A 47 0.72 -12.63 -7.56
N ALA A 48 1.39 -11.57 -8.02
CA ALA A 48 1.16 -10.21 -7.53
C ALA A 48 -0.29 -9.78 -7.78
N VAL A 49 -0.82 -9.97 -8.98
CA VAL A 49 -2.21 -9.63 -9.32
C VAL A 49 -3.21 -10.40 -8.46
N GLN A 50 -2.95 -11.68 -8.17
CA GLN A 50 -3.81 -12.48 -7.29
C GLN A 50 -3.87 -11.90 -5.87
N TRP A 51 -2.73 -11.54 -5.28
CA TRP A 51 -2.70 -10.96 -3.94
C TRP A 51 -3.29 -9.55 -3.90
N ASP A 52 -3.16 -8.79 -4.99
CA ASP A 52 -3.73 -7.45 -5.11
C ASP A 52 -5.26 -7.43 -5.18
N MET A 53 -5.92 -8.60 -5.30
CA MET A 53 -7.37 -8.71 -5.05
C MET A 53 -7.77 -8.16 -3.68
N LEU A 54 -6.91 -8.27 -2.66
CA LEU A 54 -7.16 -7.69 -1.34
C LEU A 54 -7.26 -6.15 -1.39
N LEU A 55 -6.41 -5.52 -2.20
CA LEU A 55 -6.39 -4.06 -2.39
C LEU A 55 -7.65 -3.61 -3.13
N VAL A 56 -7.94 -4.27 -4.25
CA VAL A 56 -9.09 -3.95 -5.12
C VAL A 56 -10.41 -4.19 -4.38
N SER A 57 -10.50 -5.25 -3.56
CA SER A 57 -11.68 -5.51 -2.73
C SER A 57 -11.97 -4.36 -1.76
N TRP A 58 -10.94 -3.78 -1.13
CA TRP A 58 -11.13 -2.61 -0.28
C TRP A 58 -11.62 -1.38 -1.05
N LEU A 59 -11.08 -1.16 -2.25
CA LEU A 59 -11.55 -0.07 -3.11
C LEU A 59 -13.03 -0.26 -3.47
N ALA A 60 -13.41 -1.47 -3.88
CA ALA A 60 -14.80 -1.81 -4.21
C ALA A 60 -15.74 -1.61 -3.00
N VAL A 61 -15.33 -2.04 -1.80
CA VAL A 61 -16.09 -1.82 -0.56
C VAL A 61 -16.30 -0.32 -0.29
N ASN A 62 -15.26 0.51 -0.43
CA ASN A 62 -15.38 1.95 -0.18
C ASN A 62 -16.29 2.63 -1.22
N ILE A 63 -16.22 2.23 -2.50
CA ILE A 63 -17.13 2.71 -3.55
C ILE A 63 -18.58 2.34 -3.19
N ALA A 64 -18.82 1.07 -2.84
CA ALA A 64 -20.15 0.59 -2.49
C ALA A 64 -20.72 1.29 -1.24
N MET A 65 -19.88 1.56 -0.24
CA MET A 65 -20.31 2.28 0.97
C MET A 65 -20.73 3.72 0.66
N LEU A 66 -19.97 4.44 -0.15
CA LEU A 66 -20.31 5.81 -0.57
C LEU A 66 -21.57 5.81 -1.46
N ALA A 67 -21.65 4.90 -2.43
CA ALA A 67 -22.83 4.77 -3.29
C ALA A 67 -24.10 4.44 -2.49
N ARG A 68 -23.99 3.47 -1.56
CA ARG A 68 -25.10 3.13 -0.65
C ARG A 68 -25.53 4.33 0.19
N HIS A 69 -24.57 5.08 0.76
CA HIS A 69 -24.88 6.26 1.57
C HIS A 69 -25.65 7.30 0.74
N ARG A 70 -25.18 7.62 -0.46
CA ARG A 70 -25.82 8.59 -1.36
C ARG A 70 -27.22 8.16 -1.75
N PHE A 71 -27.42 6.88 -2.05
CA PHE A 71 -28.74 6.35 -2.43
C PHE A 71 -29.78 6.52 -1.31
N PHE A 72 -29.40 6.29 -0.05
CA PHE A 72 -30.31 6.38 1.10
C PHE A 72 -30.35 7.75 1.80
N THR A 73 -29.56 8.72 1.30
CA THR A 73 -29.50 10.09 1.88
C THR A 73 -29.85 11.10 0.79
N PRO A 74 -31.13 11.57 0.73
CA PRO A 74 -31.60 12.49 -0.32
C PRO A 74 -30.72 13.74 -0.50
N ALA A 75 -30.15 14.29 0.58
CA ALA A 75 -29.27 15.45 0.55
C ALA A 75 -27.93 15.18 -0.18
N ASP A 76 -27.54 13.92 -0.36
CA ASP A 76 -26.25 13.51 -0.94
C ASP A 76 -26.41 12.79 -2.31
N ILE A 77 -27.65 12.65 -2.81
CA ILE A 77 -27.94 11.82 -4.00
C ILE A 77 -27.25 12.37 -5.26
N ASP A 78 -27.18 13.69 -5.39
CA ASP A 78 -26.56 14.35 -6.54
C ASP A 78 -25.02 14.32 -6.51
N GLY A 79 -24.45 13.89 -5.38
CA GLY A 79 -23.01 13.76 -5.21
C GLY A 79 -22.29 15.09 -4.91
N GLY A 80 -20.99 14.98 -4.60
CA GLY A 80 -20.20 16.10 -4.07
C GLY A 80 -19.82 17.21 -5.08
N GLY A 81 -20.21 17.05 -6.35
CA GLY A 81 -20.03 18.10 -7.37
C GLY A 81 -21.22 19.05 -7.46
N LEU A 82 -22.38 18.64 -6.94
CA LEU A 82 -23.65 19.38 -7.05
C LEU A 82 -24.27 19.71 -5.69
N SER A 83 -23.73 19.19 -4.60
CA SER A 83 -24.14 19.48 -3.24
C SER A 83 -22.97 19.64 -2.30
N ASP A 84 -23.14 20.38 -1.20
CA ASP A 84 -22.09 20.50 -0.17
C ASP A 84 -21.78 19.18 0.54
N GLY A 85 -22.67 18.21 0.47
CA GLY A 85 -22.57 16.90 1.10
C GLY A 85 -22.66 16.92 2.62
N THR A 86 -23.29 15.88 3.19
CA THR A 86 -23.34 15.71 4.65
C THR A 86 -21.93 15.40 5.22
N PRO A 87 -21.69 15.60 6.53
CA PRO A 87 -20.43 15.22 7.18
C PRO A 87 -20.08 13.75 6.94
N SER A 88 -21.06 12.85 6.90
CA SER A 88 -20.88 11.43 6.62
C SER A 88 -20.42 11.17 5.19
N ALA A 89 -21.03 11.83 4.20
CA ALA A 89 -20.61 11.75 2.80
C ALA A 89 -19.16 12.25 2.62
N LYS A 90 -18.80 13.36 3.28
CA LYS A 90 -17.43 13.91 3.24
C LYS A 90 -16.40 12.94 3.83
N ILE A 91 -16.72 12.26 4.93
CA ILE A 91 -15.86 11.23 5.51
C ILE A 91 -15.69 10.05 4.55
N LEU A 92 -16.78 9.50 4.02
CA LEU A 92 -16.73 8.37 3.07
C LEU A 92 -15.96 8.73 1.80
N GLN A 93 -16.17 9.93 1.25
CA GLN A 93 -15.44 10.42 0.09
C GLN A 93 -13.94 10.54 0.37
N SER A 94 -13.56 11.07 1.53
CA SER A 94 -12.15 11.22 1.91
C SER A 94 -11.46 9.87 2.14
N VAL A 95 -12.17 8.89 2.73
CA VAL A 95 -11.66 7.52 2.90
C VAL A 95 -11.51 6.83 1.54
N LEU A 96 -12.50 6.97 0.66
CA LEU A 96 -12.44 6.44 -0.71
C LEU A 96 -11.27 7.03 -1.50
N GLN A 97 -11.12 8.35 -1.48
CA GLN A 97 -10.02 9.04 -2.18
C GLN A 97 -8.66 8.53 -1.70
N ASN A 98 -8.43 8.52 -0.38
CA ASN A 98 -7.18 8.00 0.16
C ASN A 98 -6.96 6.51 -0.14
N THR A 99 -8.03 5.71 -0.16
CA THR A 99 -7.93 4.29 -0.52
C THR A 99 -7.54 4.12 -1.98
N LEU A 100 -8.14 4.89 -2.89
CA LEU A 100 -7.80 4.87 -4.32
C LEU A 100 -6.32 5.21 -4.56
N GLU A 101 -5.83 6.29 -3.95
CA GLU A 101 -4.42 6.71 -4.04
C GLU A 101 -3.47 5.59 -3.59
N GLN A 102 -3.77 4.96 -2.46
CA GLN A 102 -2.96 3.89 -1.91
C GLN A 102 -3.03 2.60 -2.75
N VAL A 103 -4.20 2.25 -3.28
CA VAL A 103 -4.38 1.08 -4.17
C VAL A 103 -3.58 1.27 -5.44
N VAL A 104 -3.69 2.42 -6.10
CA VAL A 104 -2.96 2.69 -7.35
C VAL A 104 -1.45 2.62 -7.12
N LEU A 105 -0.94 3.27 -6.07
CA LEU A 105 0.49 3.26 -5.76
C LEU A 105 1.00 1.85 -5.43
N ALA A 106 0.27 1.10 -4.60
CA ALA A 106 0.65 -0.25 -4.20
C ALA A 106 0.60 -1.22 -5.39
N PHE A 107 -0.47 -1.21 -6.17
CA PHE A 107 -0.64 -2.06 -7.34
C PHE A 107 0.49 -1.86 -8.36
N CYS A 108 0.80 -0.61 -8.72
CA CYS A 108 1.91 -0.31 -9.61
C CYS A 108 3.26 -0.79 -9.03
N THR A 109 3.48 -0.58 -7.73
CA THR A 109 4.71 -1.01 -7.06
C THR A 109 4.84 -2.53 -7.02
N HIS A 110 3.77 -3.26 -6.74
CA HIS A 110 3.77 -4.73 -6.72
C HIS A 110 4.07 -5.31 -8.11
N LEU A 111 3.52 -4.73 -9.18
CA LEU A 111 3.83 -5.15 -10.56
C LEU A 111 5.30 -4.88 -10.93
N ILE A 112 5.81 -3.69 -10.58
CA ILE A 112 7.23 -3.37 -10.82
C ILE A 112 8.13 -4.31 -10.02
N TRP A 113 7.78 -4.60 -8.76
CA TRP A 113 8.49 -5.56 -7.91
C TRP A 113 8.51 -6.94 -8.53
N ALA A 114 7.36 -7.46 -8.94
CA ALA A 114 7.22 -8.77 -9.56
C ALA A 114 8.06 -8.92 -10.83
N ALA A 115 8.15 -7.84 -11.63
CA ALA A 115 8.91 -7.84 -12.87
C ALA A 115 10.44 -7.68 -12.67
N THR A 116 10.89 -7.13 -11.53
CA THR A 116 12.29 -6.67 -11.40
C THR A 116 13.06 -7.30 -10.25
N MET A 117 12.39 -7.79 -9.21
CA MET A 117 13.07 -8.27 -8.02
C MET A 117 13.34 -9.78 -8.07
N PRO A 118 14.36 -10.28 -7.32
CA PRO A 118 14.71 -11.70 -7.30
C PRO A 118 13.54 -12.56 -6.81
N TRP A 119 13.48 -13.81 -7.28
CA TRP A 119 12.43 -14.77 -6.96
C TRP A 119 12.13 -14.88 -5.45
N ARG A 120 13.15 -15.06 -4.60
CA ARG A 120 12.96 -15.17 -3.14
C ARG A 120 12.31 -13.93 -2.50
N TRP A 121 12.40 -12.79 -3.16
CA TRP A 121 11.85 -11.53 -2.66
C TRP A 121 10.36 -11.38 -3.03
N GLN A 122 9.82 -12.26 -3.87
CA GLN A 122 8.41 -12.21 -4.26
C GLN A 122 7.45 -12.46 -3.10
N ALA A 123 7.88 -13.09 -2.01
CA ALA A 123 7.13 -13.22 -0.77
C ALA A 123 6.79 -11.87 -0.09
N ALA A 124 7.44 -10.78 -0.48
CA ALA A 124 7.12 -9.44 -0.02
C ALA A 124 5.74 -8.96 -0.49
N VAL A 125 5.31 -9.33 -1.71
CA VAL A 125 4.02 -8.91 -2.28
C VAL A 125 2.82 -9.39 -1.45
N PRO A 126 2.64 -10.69 -1.17
CA PRO A 126 1.55 -11.15 -0.31
C PRO A 126 1.61 -10.53 1.10
N THR A 127 2.81 -10.34 1.65
CA THR A 127 2.97 -9.69 2.95
C THR A 127 2.52 -8.24 2.92
N ALA A 128 2.90 -7.47 1.90
CA ALA A 128 2.48 -6.09 1.71
C ALA A 128 0.96 -5.99 1.49
N ALA A 129 0.37 -6.89 0.69
CA ALA A 129 -1.07 -6.94 0.46
C ALA A 129 -1.87 -7.24 1.75
N MET A 130 -1.38 -8.15 2.60
CA MET A 130 -1.99 -8.41 3.91
C MET A 130 -1.87 -7.22 4.86
N LEU A 131 -0.70 -6.57 4.93
CA LEU A 131 -0.51 -5.34 5.72
C LEU A 131 -1.41 -4.22 5.21
N PHE A 132 -1.55 -4.09 3.89
CA PHE A 132 -2.49 -3.15 3.27
C PHE A 132 -3.91 -3.42 3.75
N PHE A 133 -4.40 -4.65 3.64
CA PHE A 133 -5.74 -5.02 4.05
C PHE A 133 -6.01 -4.68 5.52
N LEU A 134 -5.15 -5.11 6.42
CA LEU A 134 -5.24 -4.82 7.87
C LEU A 134 -5.16 -3.30 8.12
N GLY A 135 -4.26 -2.62 7.43
CA GLY A 135 -4.10 -1.18 7.51
C GLY A 135 -5.38 -0.44 7.11
N ARG A 136 -6.08 -0.88 6.05
CA ARG A 136 -7.37 -0.28 5.65
C ARG A 136 -8.46 -0.47 6.69
N VAL A 137 -8.54 -1.63 7.33
CA VAL A 137 -9.49 -1.85 8.44
C VAL A 137 -9.22 -0.86 9.58
N LEU A 138 -7.97 -0.71 9.99
CA LEU A 138 -7.59 0.21 11.07
C LEU A 138 -7.81 1.67 10.68
N PHE A 139 -7.44 2.04 9.46
CA PHE A 139 -7.62 3.39 8.92
C PHE A 139 -9.10 3.78 8.91
N TRP A 140 -9.96 2.92 8.37
CA TRP A 140 -11.39 3.16 8.30
C TRP A 140 -12.02 3.32 9.69
N ARG A 141 -11.71 2.39 10.62
CA ARG A 141 -12.20 2.47 12.01
C ARG A 141 -11.69 3.68 12.75
N GLY A 142 -10.49 4.16 12.43
CA GLY A 142 -9.85 5.32 13.05
C GLY A 142 -10.29 6.66 12.46
N TYR A 143 -10.87 6.68 11.26
CA TYR A 143 -11.01 7.90 10.48
C TYR A 143 -11.80 9.00 11.19
N ALA A 144 -12.99 8.69 11.67
CA ALA A 144 -13.87 9.63 12.36
C ALA A 144 -13.32 10.09 13.74
N ARG A 145 -12.37 9.33 14.32
CA ARG A 145 -11.75 9.63 15.62
C ARG A 145 -10.53 10.55 15.51
N GLY A 146 -10.16 10.96 14.30
CA GLY A 146 -9.11 11.92 14.03
C GLY A 146 -7.76 11.32 13.64
N ALA A 147 -6.77 12.19 13.40
CA ALA A 147 -5.49 11.84 12.82
C ALA A 147 -4.69 10.78 13.62
N PRO A 148 -4.56 10.87 14.95
CA PRO A 148 -3.82 9.86 15.71
C PRO A 148 -4.42 8.47 15.60
N ALA A 149 -5.76 8.35 15.62
CA ALA A 149 -6.45 7.07 15.59
C ALA A 149 -6.33 6.33 14.25
N ARG A 150 -6.12 7.04 13.15
CA ARG A 150 -5.96 6.46 11.80
C ARG A 150 -4.50 6.33 11.34
N ALA A 151 -3.54 6.90 12.10
CA ALA A 151 -2.14 7.00 11.68
C ALA A 151 -1.49 5.64 11.46
N LEU A 152 -1.69 4.67 12.38
CA LEU A 152 -1.17 3.31 12.23
C LEU A 152 -1.75 2.63 10.98
N GLY A 153 -3.07 2.76 10.76
CA GLY A 153 -3.73 2.19 9.58
C GLY A 153 -3.18 2.75 8.27
N PHE A 154 -2.97 4.07 8.20
CA PHE A 154 -2.31 4.72 7.06
C PHE A 154 -0.87 4.20 6.88
N ALA A 155 -0.09 4.13 7.95
CA ALA A 155 1.29 3.70 7.91
C ALA A 155 1.45 2.26 7.40
N LEU A 156 0.60 1.33 7.82
CA LEU A 156 0.61 -0.07 7.37
C LEU A 156 0.21 -0.25 5.90
N THR A 157 -0.46 0.72 5.29
CA THR A 157 -0.73 0.69 3.83
C THR A 157 0.35 1.40 3.03
N PHE A 158 0.89 2.49 3.55
CA PHE A 158 1.82 3.36 2.83
C PHE A 158 3.27 2.84 2.88
N TYR A 159 3.76 2.48 4.06
CA TYR A 159 5.18 2.12 4.22
C TYR A 159 5.60 0.85 3.50
N PRO A 160 4.82 -0.25 3.47
CA PRO A 160 5.20 -1.41 2.65
C PRO A 160 5.47 -1.02 1.20
N THR A 161 4.58 -0.23 0.63
CA THR A 161 4.68 0.24 -0.75
C THR A 161 5.92 1.12 -0.97
N VAL A 162 6.16 2.10 -0.10
CA VAL A 162 7.31 3.02 -0.24
C VAL A 162 8.64 2.31 -0.02
N VAL A 163 8.72 1.39 0.95
CA VAL A 163 9.92 0.58 1.20
C VAL A 163 10.22 -0.32 0.01
N MET A 164 9.21 -0.98 -0.55
CA MET A 164 9.37 -1.81 -1.75
C MET A 164 9.80 -0.96 -2.95
N LEU A 165 9.18 0.19 -3.18
CA LEU A 165 9.54 1.10 -4.27
C LEU A 165 10.99 1.60 -4.12
N ALA A 166 11.39 2.00 -2.92
CA ALA A 166 12.77 2.41 -2.64
C ALA A 166 13.79 1.28 -2.91
N ALA A 167 13.45 0.04 -2.54
CA ALA A 167 14.29 -1.12 -2.82
C ALA A 167 14.42 -1.38 -4.33
N VAL A 168 13.34 -1.25 -5.10
CA VAL A 168 13.37 -1.36 -6.58
C VAL A 168 14.27 -0.29 -7.19
N VAL A 169 14.09 0.97 -6.79
CA VAL A 169 14.91 2.09 -7.27
C VAL A 169 16.39 1.86 -6.96
N GLY A 170 16.70 1.46 -5.73
CA GLY A 170 18.06 1.15 -5.30
C GLY A 170 18.69 0.01 -6.12
N ARG A 171 17.93 -1.07 -6.39
CA ARG A 171 18.40 -2.19 -7.23
C ARG A 171 18.68 -1.76 -8.66
N ILE A 172 17.77 -1.01 -9.28
CA ILE A 172 17.95 -0.53 -10.67
C ILE A 172 19.17 0.40 -10.77
N ALA A 173 19.33 1.30 -9.81
CA ALA A 173 20.47 2.19 -9.75
C ALA A 173 21.79 1.39 -9.61
N TRP A 174 21.82 0.41 -8.70
CA TRP A 174 22.99 -0.45 -8.50
C TRP A 174 23.40 -1.21 -9.77
N ILE A 175 22.44 -1.82 -10.47
CA ILE A 175 22.69 -2.56 -11.71
C ILE A 175 23.22 -1.63 -12.81
N ARG A 176 22.70 -0.40 -12.92
CA ARG A 176 23.17 0.57 -13.92
C ARG A 176 24.58 1.08 -13.63
N ILE A 177 24.87 1.40 -12.37
CA ILE A 177 26.21 1.84 -11.94
C ILE A 177 27.22 0.72 -12.16
N GLY A 178 26.91 -0.51 -11.77
CA GLY A 178 27.77 -1.66 -12.00
C GLY A 178 28.11 -1.86 -13.48
N ARG A 179 27.11 -1.81 -14.37
CA ARG A 179 27.33 -1.91 -15.82
C ARG A 179 28.26 -0.82 -16.35
N ASN A 180 28.06 0.43 -15.95
CA ASN A 180 28.88 1.54 -16.41
C ASN A 180 30.35 1.42 -15.96
N ILE A 181 30.63 0.86 -14.78
CA ILE A 181 31.97 0.61 -14.29
C ILE A 181 32.65 -0.46 -15.17
N PHE A 182 31.99 -1.58 -15.46
CA PHE A 182 32.56 -2.67 -16.28
C PHE A 182 32.81 -2.25 -17.74
N THR A 183 31.90 -1.47 -18.33
CA THR A 183 32.10 -0.94 -19.70
C THR A 183 33.25 0.08 -19.79
N ASN A 184 33.45 0.90 -18.75
CA ASN A 184 34.54 1.88 -18.72
C ASN A 184 35.91 1.26 -18.39
N VAL A 185 35.95 0.09 -17.77
CA VAL A 185 37.21 -0.65 -17.46
C VAL A 185 37.64 -1.59 -18.59
N GLY A 186 36.89 -1.70 -19.68
CA GLY A 186 37.28 -2.44 -20.88
C GLY A 186 37.30 -3.98 -20.69
N LEU A 187 36.61 -4.49 -19.69
CA LEU A 187 36.41 -5.92 -19.47
C LEU A 187 35.09 -6.34 -20.12
N SER A 188 35.13 -6.52 -21.45
CA SER A 188 34.07 -7.19 -22.23
C SER A 188 34.28 -8.69 -22.28
#